data_653ea4a5d55048a89f361c73ddde2e8d
#
_entry.id   653ea4a5d55048a89f361c73ddde2e8d
#
_cell.length_a   1.000
_cell.length_b   1.000
_cell.length_c   1.000
_cell.angle_alpha   90.00
_cell.angle_beta   90.00
_cell.angle_gamma   90.00
#
_symmetry.space_group_name_H-M   'P 1'
#
loop_
_entity.id
_entity.type
_entity.pdbx_description
1 polymer ?
#
loop_
_entity_poly.entity_id
_entity_poly.type
_entity_poly.pdbx_seq_one_letter_code
_entity_poly.pdbx_strand_id
1 'polypeptide(L)'
;FTTLGNGISNYTAQNLGAQKLLRVKQGFKVGVKLVWLLSLPLFLLYFFGGNLVLKLFMDEPTELAVQTGINYLRILSPFYFVVSAKLIADGILRGAGMMQKFMIATFTDLILRVVLAFVFSKTMLGATGIWCAWPVGWCVATILSIWFYRKGAWNHDAV
;
A
#
# COMPACT_ATOMS: atom_id res chain seq x y z
N PHE A 1 -2.11 -1.28 -8.97
CA PHE A 1 -1.12 -1.80 -8.01
C PHE A 1 -1.37 -3.27 -7.67
N THR A 2 -2.61 -3.69 -7.42
CA THR A 2 -2.96 -5.08 -7.09
C THR A 2 -2.52 -6.06 -8.18
N THR A 3 -2.70 -5.70 -9.45
CA THR A 3 -2.26 -6.50 -10.60
C THR A 3 -0.75 -6.74 -10.58
N LEU A 4 0.05 -5.72 -10.26
CA LEU A 4 1.50 -5.87 -10.12
C LEU A 4 1.86 -6.76 -8.92
N GLY A 5 1.15 -6.63 -7.80
CA GLY A 5 1.29 -7.52 -6.65
C GLY A 5 0.99 -8.99 -7.00
N ASN A 6 0.00 -9.25 -7.85
CA ASN A 6 -0.30 -10.59 -8.34
C ASN A 6 0.77 -11.09 -9.32
N GLY A 7 1.24 -10.22 -10.22
CA GLY A 7 2.34 -10.54 -11.12
C GLY A 7 3.62 -10.93 -10.39
N ILE A 8 4.01 -10.18 -9.35
CA ILE A 8 5.19 -10.51 -8.54
C ILE A 8 4.98 -11.79 -7.72
N SER A 9 3.75 -12.10 -7.31
CA SER A 9 3.42 -13.36 -6.64
C SER A 9 3.68 -14.55 -7.54
N ASN A 10 3.17 -14.52 -8.77
CA ASN A 10 3.39 -15.58 -9.76
C ASN A 10 4.87 -15.70 -10.13
N TYR A 11 5.55 -14.56 -10.35
CA TYR A 11 6.99 -14.53 -10.62
C TYR A 11 7.79 -15.15 -9.48
N THR A 12 7.42 -14.88 -8.23
CA THR A 12 8.07 -15.43 -7.04
C THR A 12 7.88 -16.95 -6.97
N ALA A 13 6.65 -17.43 -7.13
CA ALA A 13 6.36 -18.87 -7.09
C ALA A 13 7.18 -19.65 -8.13
N GLN A 14 7.24 -19.15 -9.38
CA GLN A 14 8.01 -19.77 -10.45
C GLN A 14 9.51 -19.78 -10.17
N ASN A 15 10.07 -18.68 -9.66
CA ASN A 15 11.51 -18.60 -9.41
C ASN A 15 11.94 -19.36 -8.15
N LEU A 16 11.08 -19.49 -7.14
CA LEU A 16 11.32 -20.34 -5.99
C LEU A 16 11.28 -21.82 -6.38
N GLY A 17 10.28 -22.24 -7.15
CA GLY A 17 10.20 -23.60 -7.68
C GLY A 17 11.40 -24.00 -8.55
N ALA A 18 12.02 -22.99 -9.20
CA ALA A 18 13.26 -23.17 -9.99
C ALA A 18 14.54 -22.96 -9.15
N GLN A 19 14.45 -22.76 -7.83
CA GLN A 19 15.57 -22.48 -6.91
C GLN A 19 16.39 -21.22 -7.26
N LYS A 20 15.78 -20.24 -7.94
CA LYS A 20 16.42 -19.00 -8.40
C LYS A 20 16.21 -17.86 -7.42
N LEU A 21 16.69 -18.00 -6.19
CA LEU A 21 16.49 -17.04 -5.10
C LEU A 21 16.93 -15.60 -5.43
N LEU A 22 18.04 -15.46 -6.17
CA LEU A 22 18.54 -14.14 -6.59
C LEU A 22 17.53 -13.39 -7.47
N ARG A 23 16.77 -14.11 -8.30
CA ARG A 23 15.72 -13.50 -9.14
C ARG A 23 14.57 -12.96 -8.31
N VAL A 24 14.19 -13.63 -7.22
CA VAL A 24 13.16 -13.13 -6.31
C VAL A 24 13.61 -11.80 -5.68
N LYS A 25 14.86 -11.68 -5.22
CA LYS A 25 15.42 -10.42 -4.71
C LYS A 25 15.46 -9.33 -5.77
N GLN A 26 15.85 -9.66 -7.00
CA GLN A 26 15.82 -8.72 -8.11
C GLN A 26 14.38 -8.29 -8.45
N GLY A 27 13.45 -9.25 -8.46
CA GLY A 27 12.03 -9.01 -8.69
C GLY A 27 11.43 -8.03 -7.67
N PHE A 28 11.81 -8.14 -6.39
CA PHE A 28 11.40 -7.16 -5.37
C PHE A 28 11.88 -5.74 -5.72
N LYS A 29 13.18 -5.58 -6.01
CA LYS A 29 13.75 -4.27 -6.34
C LYS A 29 13.12 -3.66 -7.59
N VAL A 30 12.96 -4.45 -8.64
CA VAL A 30 12.35 -4.00 -9.90
C VAL A 30 10.86 -3.71 -9.68
N GLY A 31 10.14 -4.57 -8.96
CA GLY A 31 8.74 -4.37 -8.62
C GLY A 31 8.49 -3.07 -7.87
N VAL A 32 9.30 -2.78 -6.85
CA VAL A 32 9.20 -1.52 -6.09
C VAL A 32 9.48 -0.30 -6.98
N LYS A 33 10.52 -0.36 -7.84
CA LYS A 33 10.80 0.73 -8.79
C LYS A 33 9.63 0.96 -9.75
N LEU A 34 9.02 -0.11 -10.27
CA LEU A 34 7.90 -0.05 -11.19
C LEU A 34 6.66 0.58 -10.53
N VAL A 35 6.29 0.12 -9.32
CA VAL A 35 5.13 0.70 -8.63
C VAL A 35 5.36 2.15 -8.24
N TRP A 36 6.58 2.53 -7.91
CA TRP A 36 6.92 3.93 -7.61
C TRP A 36 6.88 4.81 -8.86
N LEU A 37 7.36 4.30 -10.00
CA LEU A 37 7.24 5.00 -11.28
C LEU A 37 5.76 5.26 -11.64
N LEU A 38 4.88 4.29 -11.39
CA LEU A 38 3.44 4.44 -11.61
C LEU A 38 2.75 5.29 -10.51
N SER A 39 3.27 5.28 -9.30
CA SER A 39 2.73 6.10 -8.20
C SER A 39 3.02 7.58 -8.39
N LEU A 40 4.12 7.94 -9.05
CA LEU A 40 4.54 9.32 -9.25
C LEU A 40 3.50 10.17 -10.02
N PRO A 41 3.04 9.78 -11.21
CA PRO A 41 2.02 10.55 -11.92
C PRO A 41 0.69 10.61 -11.17
N LEU A 42 0.30 9.52 -10.48
CA LEU A 42 -0.91 9.52 -9.64
C LEU A 42 -0.78 10.47 -8.45
N PHE A 43 0.39 10.48 -7.79
CA PHE A 43 0.68 11.42 -6.72
C PHE A 43 0.58 12.88 -7.22
N LEU A 44 1.23 13.20 -8.35
CA LEU A 44 1.19 14.54 -8.91
C LEU A 44 -0.24 14.95 -9.28
N LEU A 45 -0.99 14.05 -9.90
CA LEU A 45 -2.37 14.28 -10.29
C LEU A 45 -3.27 14.54 -9.07
N TYR A 46 -3.18 13.73 -8.02
CA TYR A 46 -4.04 13.88 -6.84
C TYR A 46 -3.62 15.03 -5.94
N PHE A 47 -2.32 15.28 -5.81
CA PHE A 47 -1.81 16.35 -4.95
C PHE A 47 -2.03 17.74 -5.53
N PHE A 48 -1.75 17.91 -6.82
CA PHE A 48 -1.84 19.20 -7.50
C PHE A 48 -3.12 19.37 -8.33
N GLY A 49 -3.60 18.29 -8.94
CA GLY A 49 -4.77 18.26 -9.84
C GLY A 49 -6.06 17.80 -9.16
N GLY A 50 -6.13 17.74 -7.83
CA GLY A 50 -7.30 17.21 -7.10
C GLY A 50 -8.62 17.86 -7.50
N ASN A 51 -8.61 19.18 -7.78
CA ASN A 51 -9.80 19.90 -8.25
C ASN A 51 -10.29 19.37 -9.61
N LEU A 52 -9.37 19.12 -10.55
CA LEU A 52 -9.70 18.55 -11.87
C LEU A 52 -10.30 17.15 -11.72
N VAL A 53 -9.66 16.32 -10.88
CA VAL A 53 -10.13 14.95 -10.64
C VAL A 53 -11.53 14.95 -10.03
N LEU A 54 -11.80 15.77 -9.02
CA LEU A 54 -13.11 15.81 -8.36
C LEU A 54 -14.20 16.31 -9.30
N LYS A 55 -13.95 17.35 -10.11
CA LYS A 55 -14.92 17.85 -11.10
C LYS A 55 -15.26 16.81 -12.18
N LEU A 56 -14.39 15.85 -12.42
CA LEU A 56 -14.63 14.78 -13.40
C LEU A 56 -15.59 13.71 -12.88
N PHE A 57 -15.70 13.56 -11.55
CA PHE A 57 -16.51 12.52 -10.90
C PHE A 57 -17.74 13.07 -10.15
N MET A 58 -17.89 14.39 -10.06
CA MET A 58 -18.98 15.01 -9.33
C MET A 58 -19.78 15.93 -10.25
N ASP A 59 -21.05 15.64 -10.43
CA ASP A 59 -22.01 16.53 -11.08
C ASP A 59 -22.47 17.59 -10.07
N GLU A 60 -22.26 18.87 -10.35
CA GLU A 60 -22.60 20.01 -9.49
C GLU A 60 -22.06 19.93 -8.03
N PRO A 61 -20.74 19.82 -7.86
CA PRO A 61 -20.18 19.68 -6.52
C PRO A 61 -20.31 20.98 -5.73
N THR A 62 -20.73 20.87 -4.45
CA THR A 62 -20.67 22.00 -3.53
C THR A 62 -19.22 22.36 -3.24
N GLU A 63 -18.94 23.64 -2.98
CA GLU A 63 -17.58 24.12 -2.68
C GLU A 63 -16.97 23.36 -1.48
N LEU A 64 -17.78 23.09 -0.46
CA LEU A 64 -17.39 22.29 0.71
C LEU A 64 -16.98 20.86 0.33
N ALA A 65 -17.73 20.21 -0.55
CA ALA A 65 -17.42 18.85 -0.98
C ALA A 65 -16.10 18.80 -1.77
N VAL A 66 -15.86 19.77 -2.66
CA VAL A 66 -14.60 19.89 -3.42
C VAL A 66 -13.43 20.11 -2.48
N GLN A 67 -13.52 21.06 -1.56
CA GLN A 67 -12.45 21.37 -0.62
C GLN A 67 -12.13 20.17 0.29
N THR A 68 -13.16 19.48 0.76
CA THR A 68 -13.03 18.26 1.57
C THR A 68 -12.32 17.16 0.79
N GLY A 69 -12.72 16.93 -0.45
CA GLY A 69 -12.12 15.94 -1.34
C GLY A 69 -10.66 16.25 -1.68
N ILE A 70 -10.32 17.52 -1.94
CA ILE A 70 -8.94 17.96 -2.19
C ILE A 70 -8.06 17.67 -0.98
N ASN A 71 -8.53 18.01 0.23
CA ASN A 71 -7.78 17.75 1.46
C ASN A 71 -7.55 16.25 1.66
N TYR A 72 -8.57 15.43 1.41
CA TYR A 72 -8.46 13.97 1.45
C TYR A 72 -7.40 13.44 0.47
N LEU A 73 -7.47 13.86 -0.79
CA LEU A 73 -6.50 13.45 -1.82
C LEU A 73 -5.06 13.87 -1.47
N ARG A 74 -4.88 15.09 -0.94
CA ARG A 74 -3.56 15.60 -0.52
C ARG A 74 -2.99 14.82 0.65
N ILE A 75 -3.81 14.42 1.61
CA ILE A 75 -3.35 13.63 2.77
C ILE A 75 -2.93 12.22 2.32
N LEU A 76 -3.70 11.58 1.44
CA LEU A 76 -3.48 10.18 1.07
C LEU A 76 -2.45 9.98 -0.03
N SER A 77 -2.34 10.92 -0.97
CA SER A 77 -1.52 10.72 -2.18
C SER A 77 -0.05 10.42 -1.92
N PRO A 78 0.66 11.01 -0.94
CA PRO A 78 2.06 10.67 -0.65
C PRO A 78 2.23 9.22 -0.19
N PHE A 79 1.21 8.66 0.47
CA PHE A 79 1.26 7.31 1.01
C PHE A 79 1.01 6.21 -0.02
N TYR A 80 0.66 6.57 -1.28
CA TYR A 80 0.63 5.59 -2.37
C TYR A 80 2.00 4.96 -2.63
N PHE A 81 3.10 5.68 -2.41
CA PHE A 81 4.45 5.10 -2.48
C PHE A 81 4.67 4.03 -1.41
N VAL A 82 4.13 4.25 -0.21
CA VAL A 82 4.25 3.33 0.92
C VAL A 82 3.43 2.06 0.67
N VAL A 83 2.13 2.21 0.39
CA VAL A 83 1.24 1.06 0.19
C VAL A 83 1.58 0.27 -1.06
N SER A 84 2.09 0.90 -2.11
CA SER A 84 2.52 0.19 -3.32
C SER A 84 3.72 -0.70 -3.08
N ALA A 85 4.70 -0.25 -2.27
CA ALA A 85 5.83 -1.08 -1.85
C ALA A 85 5.38 -2.27 -0.99
N LYS A 86 4.38 -2.06 -0.09
CA LYS A 86 3.73 -3.15 0.66
C LYS A 86 3.18 -4.21 -0.27
N LEU A 87 2.43 -3.83 -1.31
CA LEU A 87 1.81 -4.77 -2.23
C LEU A 87 2.83 -5.66 -2.96
N ILE A 88 4.02 -5.15 -3.25
CA ILE A 88 5.12 -5.94 -3.81
C ILE A 88 5.67 -6.92 -2.78
N ALA A 89 5.92 -6.49 -1.53
CA ALA A 89 6.37 -7.37 -0.46
C ALA A 89 5.34 -8.48 -0.17
N ASP A 90 4.07 -8.11 -0.07
CA ASP A 90 2.95 -9.05 0.12
C ASP A 90 2.84 -10.05 -1.05
N GLY A 91 3.07 -9.60 -2.27
CA GLY A 91 3.10 -10.47 -3.45
C GLY A 91 4.17 -11.55 -3.34
N ILE A 92 5.37 -11.19 -2.86
CA ILE A 92 6.44 -12.18 -2.63
C ILE A 92 6.06 -13.16 -1.52
N LEU A 93 5.53 -12.67 -0.39
CA LEU A 93 5.11 -13.55 0.70
C LEU A 93 4.03 -14.54 0.24
N ARG A 94 3.05 -14.08 -0.54
CA ARG A 94 2.01 -14.95 -1.12
C ARG A 94 2.58 -15.94 -2.10
N GLY A 95 3.44 -15.50 -3.03
CA GLY A 95 4.08 -16.37 -4.02
C GLY A 95 5.00 -17.40 -3.42
N ALA A 96 5.55 -17.15 -2.24
CA ALA A 96 6.34 -18.09 -1.46
C ALA A 96 5.50 -19.01 -0.55
N GLY A 97 4.17 -18.94 -0.61
CA GLY A 97 3.29 -19.72 0.28
C GLY A 97 3.23 -19.23 1.73
N MET A 98 3.87 -18.10 2.06
CA MET A 98 3.89 -17.55 3.42
C MET A 98 2.62 -16.77 3.76
N MET A 99 1.45 -17.43 3.55
CA MET A 99 0.13 -16.82 3.74
C MET A 99 -0.08 -16.27 5.15
N GLN A 100 0.42 -16.95 6.19
CA GLN A 100 0.28 -16.50 7.57
C GLN A 100 0.95 -15.14 7.78
N LYS A 101 2.16 -14.93 7.24
CA LYS A 101 2.90 -13.66 7.36
C LYS A 101 2.20 -12.53 6.60
N PHE A 102 1.69 -12.82 5.41
CA PHE A 102 0.85 -11.91 4.64
C PHE A 102 -0.43 -11.53 5.42
N MET A 103 -1.13 -12.51 6.00
CA MET A 103 -2.35 -12.28 6.76
C MET A 103 -2.07 -11.43 8.01
N ILE A 104 -0.99 -11.70 8.77
CA ILE A 104 -0.61 -10.89 9.94
C ILE A 104 -0.46 -9.41 9.53
N ALA A 105 0.29 -9.12 8.48
CA ALA A 105 0.49 -7.73 8.04
C ALA A 105 -0.82 -7.08 7.58
N THR A 106 -1.68 -7.82 6.88
CA THR A 106 -2.95 -7.31 6.35
C THR A 106 -3.99 -7.11 7.45
N PHE A 107 -4.13 -8.05 8.39
CA PHE A 107 -5.05 -7.87 9.52
C PHE A 107 -4.58 -6.79 10.48
N THR A 108 -3.27 -6.63 10.68
CA THR A 108 -2.73 -5.51 11.46
C THR A 108 -3.13 -4.18 10.86
N ASP A 109 -3.01 -4.02 9.51
CA ASP A 109 -3.49 -2.83 8.81
C ASP A 109 -4.97 -2.58 9.05
N LEU A 110 -5.80 -3.60 8.86
CA LEU A 110 -7.25 -3.48 9.01
C LEU A 110 -7.65 -3.09 10.43
N ILE A 111 -7.12 -3.79 11.44
CA ILE A 111 -7.44 -3.54 12.85
C ILE A 111 -6.97 -2.14 13.27
N LEU A 112 -5.72 -1.78 12.94
CA LEU A 112 -5.20 -0.45 13.26
C LEU A 112 -6.02 0.65 12.63
N ARG A 113 -6.43 0.50 11.37
CA ARG A 113 -7.24 1.48 10.66
C ARG A 113 -8.59 1.69 11.32
N VAL A 114 -9.27 0.62 11.72
CA VAL A 114 -10.56 0.71 12.42
C VAL A 114 -10.40 1.37 13.79
N VAL A 115 -9.44 0.88 14.59
CA VAL A 115 -9.20 1.42 15.95
C VAL A 115 -8.78 2.88 15.90
N LEU A 116 -7.84 3.23 15.03
CA LEU A 116 -7.36 4.61 14.90
C LEU A 116 -8.44 5.55 14.34
N ALA A 117 -9.25 5.10 13.37
CA ALA A 117 -10.36 5.89 12.87
C ALA A 117 -11.35 6.21 14.00
N PHE A 118 -11.67 5.21 14.84
CA PHE A 118 -12.54 5.42 16.00
C PHE A 118 -11.93 6.38 17.04
N VAL A 119 -10.65 6.19 17.37
CA VAL A 119 -9.95 7.06 18.33
C VAL A 119 -9.85 8.49 17.80
N PHE A 120 -9.39 8.65 16.56
CA PHE A 120 -9.18 9.96 15.96
C PHE A 120 -10.48 10.70 15.66
N SER A 121 -11.60 10.00 15.41
CA SER A 121 -12.91 10.65 15.23
C SER A 121 -13.39 11.38 16.48
N LYS A 122 -12.92 10.95 17.67
CA LYS A 122 -13.24 11.58 18.95
C LYS A 122 -12.30 12.73 19.33
N THR A 123 -11.28 13.00 18.51
CA THR A 123 -10.35 14.11 18.71
C THR A 123 -10.87 15.37 18.00
N MET A 124 -10.21 16.51 18.24
CA MET A 124 -10.48 17.76 17.53
C MET A 124 -10.28 17.69 16.01
N LEU A 125 -9.65 16.62 15.50
CA LEU A 125 -9.40 16.43 14.07
C LEU A 125 -10.65 15.99 13.29
N GLY A 126 -11.68 15.46 13.96
CA GLY A 126 -12.94 15.06 13.32
C GLY A 126 -12.73 14.14 12.10
N ALA A 127 -13.28 14.51 10.94
CA ALA A 127 -13.15 13.75 9.70
C ALA A 127 -11.71 13.60 9.23
N THR A 128 -10.87 14.62 9.39
CA THR A 128 -9.44 14.58 9.03
C THR A 128 -8.70 13.51 9.83
N GLY A 129 -9.06 13.32 11.09
CA GLY A 129 -8.50 12.26 11.93
C GLY A 129 -8.81 10.86 11.38
N ILE A 130 -10.04 10.63 10.92
CA ILE A 130 -10.43 9.37 10.29
C ILE A 130 -9.58 9.10 9.04
N TRP A 131 -9.32 10.12 8.22
CA TRP A 131 -8.48 9.97 7.03
C TRP A 131 -7.02 9.65 7.36
N CYS A 132 -6.48 10.24 8.43
CA CYS A 132 -5.12 9.97 8.90
C CYS A 132 -4.92 8.53 9.40
N ALA A 133 -5.98 7.83 9.78
CA ALA A 133 -5.90 6.43 10.17
C ALA A 133 -5.42 5.51 9.04
N TRP A 134 -5.72 5.84 7.77
CA TRP A 134 -5.28 5.07 6.60
C TRP A 134 -3.77 5.11 6.40
N PRO A 135 -3.12 6.27 6.33
CA PRO A 135 -1.66 6.36 6.25
C PRO A 135 -0.94 5.63 7.37
N VAL A 136 -1.42 5.74 8.59
CA VAL A 136 -0.79 5.06 9.74
C VAL A 136 -0.88 3.53 9.58
N GLY A 137 -2.06 3.00 9.25
CA GLY A 137 -2.24 1.58 8.97
C GLY A 137 -1.32 1.09 7.85
N TRP A 138 -1.25 1.83 6.74
CA TRP A 138 -0.37 1.50 5.62
C TRP A 138 1.11 1.51 6.00
N CYS A 139 1.57 2.49 6.79
CA CYS A 139 2.96 2.55 7.24
C CYS A 139 3.31 1.34 8.11
N VAL A 140 2.51 1.03 9.11
CA VAL A 140 2.77 -0.09 10.02
C VAL A 140 2.76 -1.42 9.27
N ALA A 141 1.75 -1.65 8.43
CA ALA A 141 1.65 -2.87 7.64
C ALA A 141 2.79 -3.01 6.62
N THR A 142 3.22 -1.90 6.02
CA THR A 142 4.38 -1.89 5.10
C THR A 142 5.66 -2.28 5.83
N ILE A 143 5.88 -1.72 7.03
CA ILE A 143 7.03 -2.08 7.87
C ILE A 143 7.01 -3.57 8.18
N LEU A 144 5.86 -4.13 8.57
CA LEU A 144 5.70 -5.56 8.84
C LEU A 144 5.98 -6.43 7.62
N SER A 145 5.39 -6.10 6.46
CA SER A 145 5.59 -6.87 5.22
C SER A 145 7.04 -6.84 4.77
N ILE A 146 7.71 -5.68 4.82
CA ILE A 146 9.12 -5.55 4.49
C ILE A 146 10.00 -6.27 5.51
N TRP A 147 9.66 -6.24 6.79
CA TRP A 147 10.37 -6.95 7.83
C TRP A 147 10.31 -8.47 7.63
N PHE A 148 9.12 -9.02 7.35
CA PHE A 148 8.98 -10.45 7.00
C PHE A 148 9.76 -10.80 5.74
N TYR A 149 9.73 -9.94 4.73
CA TYR A 149 10.53 -10.12 3.52
C TYR A 149 12.04 -10.13 3.84
N ARG A 150 12.54 -9.17 4.62
CA ARG A 150 13.97 -9.06 4.98
C ARG A 150 14.46 -10.21 5.86
N LYS A 151 13.62 -10.72 6.76
CA LYS A 151 13.93 -11.91 7.56
C LYS A 151 14.03 -13.20 6.75
N GLY A 152 13.80 -13.13 5.44
CA GLY A 152 13.86 -14.30 4.59
C GLY A 152 12.68 -15.26 4.75
N ALA A 153 11.54 -14.78 5.29
CA ALA A 153 10.34 -15.59 5.48
C ALA A 153 9.82 -16.23 4.19
N TRP A 154 10.28 -15.78 3.03
CA TRP A 154 9.96 -16.31 1.70
C TRP A 154 10.96 -17.37 1.22
N ASN A 155 12.06 -17.59 1.94
CA ASN A 155 13.09 -18.59 1.60
C ASN A 155 12.97 -19.78 2.55
N HIS A 156 12.49 -20.90 2.05
CA HIS A 156 12.31 -22.11 2.84
C HIS A 156 13.64 -22.75 3.32
N ASP A 157 14.78 -22.39 2.71
CA ASP A 157 16.10 -22.90 3.08
C ASP A 157 16.76 -22.07 4.22
N ALA A 158 16.09 -21.03 4.71
CA ALA A 158 16.61 -20.14 5.76
C ALA A 158 16.04 -20.42 7.16
N VAL A 159 15.37 -21.58 7.34
CA VAL A 159 14.83 -22.06 8.62
C VAL A 159 15.49 -23.34 9.02
#